data_889c8d5da5ea6f57d3dbce41b5aa0434
#
_entry.id   889c8d5da5ea6f57d3dbce41b5aa0434
#
_cell.length_a   1.000
_cell.length_b   1.000
_cell.length_c   1.000
_cell.angle_alpha   90.00
_cell.angle_beta   90.00
_cell.angle_gamma   90.00
#
_symmetry.space_group_name_H-M   'P 1'
#
loop_
_entity.id
_entity.type
_entity.pdbx_description
1 polymer ?
#
loop_
_entity_poly.entity_id
_entity_poly.type
_entity_poly.pdbx_seq_one_letter_code
_entity_poly.pdbx_strand_id
1 'polypeptide(L)'
;MKWVLIFLAASPLLANEPTLPAGADPRKVAQELVAKLRSATPQENSVINGTLTIRPREGEPRTVPVECTIRVEKDSWRSGYQTYGSNGVPERAVIVHRRGALNEYRYGLGTNEPKVLAHAQAYQPVAASDFTLPDFGLDFLHWPAQRIIKTEMIKSRWANVLESSNPSPATGGYAKVISWLDKESGGPLKAEAFDAKGKRVKEFEIGRVRKVEGEWQLKDMQIRDLVDGSRTTLEFDLRSRDLEPAGAAR
;
A
#
# COMPACT_ATOMS: atom_id res chain seq x y z
N MET A 1 -17.87 6.49 9.12
CA MET A 1 -16.76 5.61 9.60
C MET A 1 -15.71 5.57 8.50
N LYS A 2 -14.54 6.06 8.78
CA LYS A 2 -13.58 6.67 7.85
C LYS A 2 -12.42 5.73 7.56
N TRP A 3 -12.20 5.37 6.29
CA TRP A 3 -11.09 4.51 5.90
C TRP A 3 -10.16 5.23 4.91
N VAL A 4 -9.22 6.00 5.44
CA VAL A 4 -7.94 6.23 4.81
C VAL A 4 -6.94 5.54 5.72
N LEU A 5 -6.45 4.32 5.37
CA LEU A 5 -5.51 3.52 6.17
C LEU A 5 -5.71 3.71 7.70
N ILE A 6 -6.89 3.33 8.20
CA ILE A 6 -7.23 3.48 9.62
C ILE A 6 -6.68 2.27 10.37
N PHE A 7 -5.70 2.54 11.23
CA PHE A 7 -5.36 1.66 12.33
C PHE A 7 -6.40 1.88 13.44
N LEU A 8 -7.30 0.92 13.64
CA LEU A 8 -8.20 0.90 14.78
C LEU A 8 -7.39 0.86 16.08
N ALA A 9 -7.64 1.80 16.97
CA ALA A 9 -7.07 1.81 18.30
C ALA A 9 -7.78 0.77 19.17
N ALA A 10 -7.05 -0.26 19.62
CA ALA A 10 -7.44 -1.06 20.75
C ALA A 10 -6.50 -0.80 21.93
N SER A 11 -7.03 -0.87 23.14
CA SER A 11 -6.31 -0.64 24.39
C SER A 11 -5.27 -1.75 24.65
N PRO A 12 -4.15 -1.47 25.34
CA PRO A 12 -3.15 -2.47 25.61
C PRO A 12 -3.67 -3.45 26.68
N LEU A 13 -4.10 -4.61 26.23
CA LEU A 13 -4.19 -5.78 27.08
C LEU A 13 -2.82 -6.48 27.03
N LEU A 14 -2.21 -6.74 28.16
CA LEU A 14 -1.05 -7.62 28.33
C LEU A 14 -1.43 -9.00 27.81
N ALA A 15 -1.13 -9.24 26.53
CA ALA A 15 -1.46 -10.48 25.87
C ALA A 15 -0.25 -11.41 25.86
N ASN A 16 -0.44 -12.65 26.32
CA ASN A 16 0.42 -13.78 26.05
C ASN A 16 0.78 -13.82 24.56
N GLU A 17 1.97 -14.32 24.24
CA GLU A 17 2.47 -14.51 22.87
C GLU A 17 1.39 -15.16 22.00
N PRO A 18 0.80 -14.45 21.05
CA PRO A 18 -0.31 -15.00 20.28
C PRO A 18 0.24 -15.87 19.14
N THR A 19 0.57 -17.11 19.48
CA THR A 19 0.87 -18.14 18.49
C THR A 19 -0.35 -18.44 17.60
N LEU A 20 -0.13 -19.04 16.44
CA LEU A 20 -1.24 -19.66 15.71
C LEU A 20 -1.91 -20.69 16.63
N PRO A 21 -3.25 -20.80 16.62
CA PRO A 21 -3.94 -21.84 17.38
C PRO A 21 -3.33 -23.21 17.09
N ALA A 22 -3.11 -24.03 18.13
CA ALA A 22 -2.57 -25.36 17.95
C ALA A 22 -3.47 -26.16 16.97
N GLY A 23 -2.84 -26.72 15.91
CA GLY A 23 -3.57 -27.46 14.86
C GLY A 23 -4.22 -26.60 13.76
N ALA A 24 -4.11 -25.27 13.80
CA ALA A 24 -4.62 -24.44 12.72
C ALA A 24 -3.79 -24.61 11.43
N ASP A 25 -4.46 -24.77 10.30
CA ASP A 25 -3.80 -24.76 8.98
C ASP A 25 -3.31 -23.34 8.63
N PRO A 26 -1.99 -23.13 8.49
CA PRO A 26 -1.42 -21.81 8.19
C PRO A 26 -1.93 -21.20 6.87
N ARG A 27 -2.35 -22.03 5.90
CA ARG A 27 -2.89 -21.57 4.63
C ARG A 27 -4.33 -21.07 4.81
N LYS A 28 -5.15 -21.78 5.56
CA LYS A 28 -6.53 -21.40 5.86
C LYS A 28 -6.56 -20.09 6.65
N VAL A 29 -5.72 -19.95 7.67
CA VAL A 29 -5.59 -18.70 8.45
C VAL A 29 -5.16 -17.54 7.56
N ALA A 30 -4.21 -17.76 6.63
CA ALA A 30 -3.78 -16.75 5.68
C ALA A 30 -4.94 -16.31 4.76
N GLN A 31 -5.70 -17.26 4.21
CA GLN A 31 -6.84 -16.97 3.33
C GLN A 31 -7.92 -16.15 4.04
N GLU A 32 -8.28 -16.51 5.26
CA GLU A 32 -9.27 -15.77 6.08
C GLU A 32 -8.78 -14.35 6.38
N LEU A 33 -7.51 -14.18 6.78
CA LEU A 33 -6.90 -12.88 7.04
C LEU A 33 -6.90 -12.00 5.79
N VAL A 34 -6.44 -12.52 4.67
CA VAL A 34 -6.37 -11.79 3.41
C VAL A 34 -7.77 -11.47 2.88
N ALA A 35 -8.72 -12.39 2.97
CA ALA A 35 -10.10 -12.11 2.60
C ALA A 35 -10.68 -10.95 3.41
N LYS A 36 -10.42 -10.91 4.73
CA LYS A 36 -10.81 -9.79 5.61
C LYS A 36 -10.17 -8.48 5.16
N LEU A 37 -8.86 -8.46 4.87
CA LEU A 37 -8.16 -7.27 4.40
C LEU A 37 -8.72 -6.75 3.08
N ARG A 38 -8.92 -7.64 2.12
CA ARG A 38 -9.47 -7.30 0.79
C ARG A 38 -10.94 -6.87 0.83
N SER A 39 -11.69 -7.26 1.87
CA SER A 39 -13.07 -6.81 2.05
C SER A 39 -13.19 -5.43 2.67
N ALA A 40 -12.11 -4.90 3.24
CA ALA A 40 -12.09 -3.55 3.79
C ALA A 40 -12.17 -2.52 2.66
N THR A 41 -13.24 -1.75 2.64
CA THR A 41 -13.50 -0.74 1.61
C THR A 41 -13.66 0.64 2.25
N PRO A 42 -13.15 1.71 1.61
CA PRO A 42 -13.45 3.08 2.02
C PRO A 42 -14.96 3.32 2.02
N GLN A 43 -15.42 4.16 2.93
CA GLN A 43 -16.87 4.49 3.05
C GLN A 43 -17.19 5.85 2.44
N GLU A 44 -16.21 6.71 2.25
CA GLU A 44 -16.38 8.08 1.76
C GLU A 44 -15.22 8.49 0.85
N ASN A 45 -15.48 9.46 0.00
CA ASN A 45 -14.45 10.11 -0.81
C ASN A 45 -13.51 10.89 0.10
N SER A 46 -12.24 10.95 -0.28
CA SER A 46 -11.26 11.77 0.43
C SER A 46 -10.16 12.25 -0.50
N VAL A 47 -9.57 13.37 -0.11
CA VAL A 47 -8.37 13.93 -0.73
C VAL A 47 -7.38 14.20 0.39
N ILE A 48 -6.13 13.84 0.20
CA ILE A 48 -5.06 14.13 1.12
C ILE A 48 -3.80 14.48 0.34
N ASN A 49 -3.19 15.59 0.69
CA ASN A 49 -1.92 16.01 0.12
C ASN A 49 -0.76 15.30 0.81
N GLY A 50 0.31 15.13 0.08
CA GLY A 50 1.54 14.53 0.59
C GLY A 50 2.76 14.97 -0.19
N THR A 51 3.89 14.44 0.22
CA THR A 51 5.17 14.70 -0.43
C THR A 51 5.96 13.39 -0.56
N LEU A 52 6.38 13.08 -1.78
CA LEU A 52 7.37 12.05 -2.05
C LEU A 52 8.77 12.67 -1.88
N THR A 53 9.54 12.16 -0.94
CA THR A 53 10.98 12.49 -0.81
C THR A 53 11.78 11.33 -1.36
N ILE A 54 12.39 11.52 -2.52
CA ILE A 54 13.13 10.51 -3.26
C ILE A 54 14.61 10.75 -3.04
N ARG A 55 15.30 9.76 -2.50
CA ARG A 55 16.74 9.78 -2.23
C ARG A 55 17.41 8.70 -3.07
N PRO A 56 18.02 9.06 -4.20
CA PRO A 56 18.82 8.12 -4.98
C PRO A 56 20.04 7.67 -4.16
N ARG A 57 20.68 6.58 -4.58
CA ARG A 57 21.96 6.15 -3.99
C ARG A 57 23.05 7.21 -4.16
N GLU A 58 23.07 7.86 -5.31
CA GLU A 58 24.00 8.92 -5.68
C GLU A 58 23.22 10.13 -6.20
N GLY A 59 23.65 11.33 -5.87
CA GLY A 59 23.00 12.57 -6.25
C GLY A 59 22.14 13.18 -5.16
N GLU A 60 21.50 14.31 -5.47
CA GLU A 60 20.73 15.09 -4.52
C GLU A 60 19.31 14.52 -4.32
N PRO A 61 18.80 14.52 -3.09
CA PRO A 61 17.41 14.22 -2.83
C PRO A 61 16.46 15.18 -3.56
N ARG A 62 15.34 14.69 -4.05
CA ARG A 62 14.28 15.53 -4.62
C ARG A 62 12.96 15.29 -3.93
N THR A 63 12.12 16.31 -3.92
CA THR A 63 10.76 16.25 -3.39
C THR A 63 9.75 16.45 -4.51
N VAL A 64 8.67 15.65 -4.49
CA VAL A 64 7.58 15.74 -5.46
C VAL A 64 6.28 15.82 -4.68
N PRO A 65 5.50 16.92 -4.81
CA PRO A 65 4.16 16.98 -4.24
C PRO A 65 3.27 15.89 -4.86
N VAL A 66 2.41 15.30 -4.03
CA VAL A 66 1.44 14.30 -4.48
C VAL A 66 0.08 14.59 -3.86
N GLU A 67 -0.96 14.57 -4.67
CA GLU A 67 -2.34 14.52 -4.21
C GLU A 67 -2.82 13.07 -4.27
N CYS A 68 -3.26 12.56 -3.13
CA CYS A 68 -3.80 11.22 -3.00
C CYS A 68 -5.33 11.31 -2.86
N THR A 69 -6.06 10.63 -3.73
CA THR A 69 -7.52 10.67 -3.75
C THR A 69 -8.11 9.28 -3.52
N ILE A 70 -9.24 9.24 -2.82
CA ILE A 70 -10.11 8.06 -2.76
C ILE A 70 -11.45 8.46 -3.34
N ARG A 71 -11.96 7.68 -4.28
CA ARG A 71 -13.29 7.83 -4.87
C ARG A 71 -14.05 6.52 -4.72
N VAL A 72 -15.15 6.57 -3.99
CA VAL A 72 -16.01 5.40 -3.71
C VAL A 72 -17.15 5.34 -4.73
N GLU A 73 -17.33 4.18 -5.31
CA GLU A 73 -18.39 3.84 -6.26
C GLU A 73 -19.24 2.70 -5.71
N LYS A 74 -20.34 2.37 -6.36
CA LYS A 74 -21.30 1.34 -5.89
C LYS A 74 -20.63 -0.02 -5.62
N ASP A 75 -19.81 -0.51 -6.56
CA ASP A 75 -19.23 -1.86 -6.53
C ASP A 75 -17.69 -1.84 -6.60
N SER A 76 -17.10 -0.66 -6.53
CA SER A 76 -15.66 -0.44 -6.62
C SER A 76 -15.25 0.81 -5.85
N TRP A 77 -13.96 1.01 -5.74
CA TRP A 77 -13.39 2.28 -5.33
C TRP A 77 -12.07 2.51 -6.06
N ARG A 78 -11.64 3.75 -6.12
CA ARG A 78 -10.39 4.12 -6.79
C ARG A 78 -9.48 4.84 -5.82
N SER A 79 -8.21 4.51 -5.84
CA SER A 79 -7.16 5.34 -5.29
C SER A 79 -6.40 6.00 -6.43
N GLY A 80 -6.25 7.31 -6.36
CA GLY A 80 -5.52 8.12 -7.34
C GLY A 80 -4.32 8.79 -6.70
N TYR A 81 -3.25 8.92 -7.47
CA TYR A 81 -2.02 9.61 -7.10
C TYR A 81 -1.68 10.57 -8.22
N GLN A 82 -1.82 11.87 -7.97
CA GLN A 82 -1.46 12.89 -8.93
C GLN A 82 -0.19 13.59 -8.49
N THR A 83 0.80 13.61 -9.35
CA THR A 83 2.08 14.30 -9.17
C THR A 83 2.34 15.22 -10.36
N TYR A 84 3.44 15.97 -10.30
CA TYR A 84 3.87 16.82 -11.39
C TYR A 84 5.33 16.50 -11.72
N GLY A 85 5.60 16.20 -12.98
CA GLY A 85 6.96 16.03 -13.47
C GLY A 85 7.78 17.33 -13.34
N SER A 86 9.09 17.26 -13.51
CA SER A 86 9.98 18.44 -13.47
C SER A 86 9.63 19.51 -14.50
N ASN A 87 8.93 19.15 -15.55
CA ASN A 87 8.40 20.03 -16.59
C ASN A 87 6.99 20.59 -16.29
N GLY A 88 6.45 20.32 -15.08
CA GLY A 88 5.11 20.73 -14.67
C GLY A 88 3.96 19.92 -15.29
N VAL A 89 4.26 18.88 -16.07
CA VAL A 89 3.22 18.02 -16.66
C VAL A 89 2.62 17.12 -15.58
N PRO A 90 1.28 17.10 -15.43
CA PRO A 90 0.63 16.19 -14.49
C PRO A 90 0.88 14.74 -14.84
N GLU A 91 1.18 13.93 -13.84
CA GLU A 91 1.27 12.47 -13.89
C GLU A 91 0.19 11.90 -12.99
N ARG A 92 -0.69 11.08 -13.55
CA ARG A 92 -1.83 10.49 -12.83
C ARG A 92 -1.76 8.97 -12.86
N ALA A 93 -1.60 8.38 -11.69
CA ALA A 93 -1.62 6.96 -11.47
C ALA A 93 -2.90 6.60 -10.71
N VAL A 94 -3.66 5.61 -11.18
CA VAL A 94 -4.95 5.23 -10.60
C VAL A 94 -5.00 3.72 -10.42
N ILE A 95 -5.48 3.29 -9.27
CA ILE A 95 -5.79 1.89 -8.98
C ILE A 95 -7.30 1.78 -8.84
N VAL A 96 -7.90 0.93 -9.63
CA VAL A 96 -9.33 0.57 -9.51
C VAL A 96 -9.43 -0.74 -8.74
N HIS A 97 -10.02 -0.66 -7.57
CA HIS A 97 -10.25 -1.80 -6.70
C HIS A 97 -11.68 -2.30 -6.87
N ARG A 98 -11.83 -3.58 -7.19
CA ARG A 98 -13.14 -4.25 -7.29
C ARG A 98 -13.23 -5.37 -6.29
N ARG A 99 -14.39 -5.52 -5.65
CA ARG A 99 -14.62 -6.60 -4.69
C ARG A 99 -14.44 -7.96 -5.38
N GLY A 100 -13.57 -8.80 -4.80
CA GLY A 100 -13.32 -10.17 -5.29
C GLY A 100 -12.46 -10.28 -6.55
N ALA A 101 -12.01 -9.17 -7.13
CA ALA A 101 -11.18 -9.15 -8.34
C ALA A 101 -9.75 -8.69 -8.07
N LEU A 102 -8.88 -8.80 -9.07
CA LEU A 102 -7.56 -8.18 -9.08
C LEU A 102 -7.70 -6.66 -9.26
N ASN A 103 -6.71 -5.92 -8.79
CA ASN A 103 -6.62 -4.49 -9.05
C ASN A 103 -6.42 -4.24 -10.55
N GLU A 104 -7.05 -3.18 -11.07
CA GLU A 104 -6.80 -2.64 -12.40
C GLU A 104 -5.97 -1.37 -12.25
N TYR A 105 -4.87 -1.30 -12.96
CA TYR A 105 -3.93 -0.17 -12.92
C TYR A 105 -4.10 0.71 -14.14
N ARG A 106 -4.12 2.03 -13.92
CA ARG A 106 -4.23 3.02 -15.00
C ARG A 106 -3.18 4.12 -14.81
N TYR A 107 -2.74 4.67 -15.92
CA TYR A 107 -1.76 5.74 -15.93
C TYR A 107 -2.04 6.74 -17.06
N GLY A 108 -1.80 8.03 -16.80
CA GLY A 108 -1.95 9.11 -17.77
C GLY A 108 -0.97 10.24 -17.52
N LEU A 109 -0.57 10.88 -18.59
CA LEU A 109 0.26 12.10 -18.60
C LEU A 109 -0.51 13.28 -19.18
N GLY A 110 -0.26 14.45 -18.62
CA GLY A 110 -0.91 15.69 -19.04
C GLY A 110 -2.41 15.68 -18.76
N THR A 111 -3.18 16.15 -19.73
CA THR A 111 -4.64 16.20 -19.67
C THR A 111 -5.33 14.90 -20.11
N ASN A 112 -4.56 13.94 -20.59
CA ASN A 112 -5.11 12.67 -21.08
C ASN A 112 -5.75 11.87 -19.95
N GLU A 113 -6.88 11.21 -20.23
CA GLU A 113 -7.48 10.26 -19.29
C GLU A 113 -6.54 9.06 -19.04
N PRO A 114 -6.37 8.62 -17.77
CA PRO A 114 -5.54 7.48 -17.43
C PRO A 114 -6.01 6.21 -18.15
N LYS A 115 -5.12 5.61 -18.94
CA LYS A 115 -5.37 4.37 -19.68
C LYS A 115 -4.97 3.15 -18.88
N VAL A 116 -5.69 2.04 -19.09
CA VAL A 116 -5.37 0.75 -18.48
C VAL A 116 -3.97 0.32 -18.90
N LEU A 117 -3.18 -0.07 -17.92
CA LEU A 117 -1.83 -0.59 -18.13
C LEU A 117 -1.85 -2.11 -18.32
N ALA A 118 -0.98 -2.61 -19.16
CA ALA A 118 -0.60 -4.02 -19.12
C ALA A 118 0.10 -4.33 -17.78
N HIS A 119 -0.03 -5.56 -17.27
CA HIS A 119 0.45 -5.94 -15.94
C HIS A 119 1.95 -5.60 -15.72
N ALA A 120 2.81 -5.84 -16.70
CA ALA A 120 4.23 -5.50 -16.62
C ALA A 120 4.49 -3.98 -16.54
N GLN A 121 3.65 -3.16 -17.16
CA GLN A 121 3.77 -1.70 -17.15
C GLN A 121 3.40 -1.10 -15.78
N ALA A 122 2.57 -1.79 -15.00
CA ALA A 122 2.21 -1.34 -13.65
C ALA A 122 3.39 -1.31 -12.67
N TYR A 123 4.46 -2.08 -12.97
CA TYR A 123 5.70 -2.08 -12.17
C TYR A 123 6.67 -0.95 -12.53
N GLN A 124 6.30 -0.02 -13.40
CA GLN A 124 7.09 1.18 -13.63
C GLN A 124 7.00 2.13 -12.43
N PRO A 125 8.10 2.85 -12.12
CA PRO A 125 8.14 3.83 -11.04
C PRO A 125 7.10 4.94 -11.20
N VAL A 126 6.31 5.21 -10.19
CA VAL A 126 5.40 6.37 -10.13
C VAL A 126 6.22 7.60 -9.76
N ALA A 127 6.13 8.69 -10.53
CA ALA A 127 6.90 9.93 -10.33
C ALA A 127 8.42 9.71 -10.26
N ALA A 128 8.94 8.70 -10.96
CA ALA A 128 10.32 8.23 -10.86
C ALA A 128 10.77 8.02 -9.40
N SER A 129 9.88 7.53 -8.53
CA SER A 129 10.13 7.11 -7.16
C SER A 129 10.40 5.60 -7.10
N ASP A 130 10.66 5.08 -5.91
CA ASP A 130 10.77 3.63 -5.72
C ASP A 130 9.42 2.91 -5.65
N PHE A 131 8.32 3.65 -5.55
CA PHE A 131 6.96 3.12 -5.54
C PHE A 131 6.48 2.76 -6.95
N THR A 132 5.81 1.61 -7.05
CA THR A 132 5.04 1.19 -8.22
C THR A 132 3.55 1.12 -7.87
N LEU A 133 2.68 1.02 -8.87
CA LEU A 133 1.24 0.87 -8.62
C LEU A 133 0.89 -0.42 -7.83
N PRO A 134 1.52 -1.59 -8.12
CA PRO A 134 1.34 -2.79 -7.30
C PRO A 134 1.78 -2.64 -5.84
N ASP A 135 2.78 -1.79 -5.53
CA ASP A 135 3.16 -1.50 -4.15
C ASP A 135 2.04 -0.75 -3.41
N PHE A 136 1.48 0.29 -4.02
CA PHE A 136 0.34 1.02 -3.47
C PHE A 136 -0.94 0.17 -3.40
N GLY A 137 -1.14 -0.73 -4.37
CA GLY A 137 -2.31 -1.61 -4.44
C GLY A 137 -2.21 -2.84 -3.55
N LEU A 138 -1.07 -3.06 -2.87
CA LEU A 138 -0.78 -4.26 -2.09
C LEU A 138 -1.09 -5.53 -2.89
N ASP A 139 -0.61 -5.58 -4.14
CA ASP A 139 -0.97 -6.61 -5.13
C ASP A 139 -0.73 -8.04 -4.63
N PHE A 140 0.27 -8.22 -3.77
CA PHE A 140 0.59 -9.51 -3.15
C PHE A 140 -0.55 -10.11 -2.32
N LEU A 141 -1.52 -9.32 -1.85
CA LEU A 141 -2.72 -9.82 -1.18
C LEU A 141 -3.71 -10.48 -2.14
N HIS A 142 -3.52 -10.33 -3.45
CA HIS A 142 -4.34 -10.96 -4.48
C HIS A 142 -3.74 -12.24 -5.07
N TRP A 143 -2.52 -12.60 -4.67
CA TRP A 143 -1.86 -13.78 -5.21
C TRP A 143 -2.44 -15.09 -4.68
N PRO A 144 -2.37 -16.18 -5.47
CA PRO A 144 -3.11 -17.41 -5.15
C PRO A 144 -2.48 -18.23 -4.02
N ALA A 145 -1.18 -18.14 -3.81
CA ALA A 145 -0.47 -18.95 -2.83
C ALA A 145 -0.06 -18.10 -1.62
N GLN A 146 -0.69 -18.34 -0.49
CA GLN A 146 -0.48 -17.59 0.74
C GLN A 146 -0.45 -18.52 1.96
N ARG A 147 0.44 -18.21 2.93
CA ARG A 147 0.50 -18.91 4.22
C ARG A 147 1.05 -18.01 5.31
N ILE A 148 0.60 -18.20 6.54
CA ILE A 148 1.26 -17.61 7.72
C ILE A 148 2.48 -18.46 8.04
N ILE A 149 3.66 -17.84 8.10
CA ILE A 149 4.91 -18.57 8.39
C ILE A 149 5.31 -18.49 9.86
N LYS A 150 4.91 -17.42 10.55
CA LYS A 150 5.11 -17.21 11.99
C LYS A 150 4.28 -16.05 12.51
N THR A 151 4.28 -15.87 13.80
CA THR A 151 3.87 -14.64 14.49
C THR A 151 5.09 -14.08 15.22
N GLU A 152 5.33 -12.79 15.14
CA GLU A 152 6.42 -12.15 15.87
C GLU A 152 6.11 -10.70 16.23
N MET A 153 6.84 -10.15 17.17
CA MET A 153 6.72 -8.74 17.54
C MET A 153 7.62 -7.88 16.68
N ILE A 154 7.05 -6.85 16.05
CA ILE A 154 7.77 -5.83 15.30
C ILE A 154 7.24 -4.45 15.68
N LYS A 155 8.12 -3.47 15.92
CA LYS A 155 7.73 -2.11 16.32
C LYS A 155 6.77 -2.10 17.53
N SER A 156 7.01 -2.97 18.52
CA SER A 156 6.18 -3.18 19.71
C SER A 156 4.73 -3.60 19.42
N ARG A 157 4.47 -4.23 18.27
CA ARG A 157 3.16 -4.76 17.85
C ARG A 157 3.29 -6.21 17.42
N TRP A 158 2.29 -7.02 17.79
CA TRP A 158 2.22 -8.40 17.32
C TRP A 158 1.76 -8.45 15.85
N ALA A 159 2.51 -9.13 15.01
CA ALA A 159 2.23 -9.29 13.60
C ALA A 159 2.16 -10.76 13.17
N ASN A 160 1.20 -11.07 12.31
CA ASN A 160 1.24 -12.28 11.51
C ASN A 160 2.18 -12.06 10.33
N VAL A 161 3.14 -12.95 10.16
CA VAL A 161 4.06 -12.91 9.02
C VAL A 161 3.47 -13.76 7.91
N LEU A 162 2.97 -13.08 6.89
CA LEU A 162 2.35 -13.67 5.71
C LEU A 162 3.38 -13.82 4.59
N GLU A 163 3.54 -15.02 4.06
CA GLU A 163 4.21 -15.27 2.80
C GLU A 163 3.18 -15.34 1.68
N SER A 164 3.31 -14.48 0.68
CA SER A 164 2.53 -14.47 -0.55
C SER A 164 3.44 -14.82 -1.72
N SER A 165 3.07 -15.80 -2.54
CA SER A 165 3.85 -16.25 -3.69
C SER A 165 3.08 -16.06 -4.99
N ASN A 166 3.77 -15.53 -5.99
CA ASN A 166 3.28 -15.36 -7.35
C ASN A 166 3.95 -16.38 -8.27
N PRO A 167 3.22 -17.36 -8.80
CA PRO A 167 3.80 -18.39 -9.67
C PRO A 167 4.18 -17.86 -11.07
N SER A 168 3.65 -16.70 -11.45
CA SER A 168 3.86 -16.11 -12.79
C SER A 168 4.10 -14.60 -12.66
N PRO A 169 5.24 -14.19 -12.10
CA PRO A 169 5.54 -12.78 -11.93
C PRO A 169 5.73 -12.10 -13.29
N ALA A 170 5.19 -10.89 -13.43
CA ALA A 170 5.46 -10.05 -14.58
C ALA A 170 6.95 -9.64 -14.62
N THR A 171 7.42 -9.22 -15.79
CA THR A 171 8.75 -8.61 -15.91
C THR A 171 8.86 -7.40 -14.99
N GLY A 172 9.87 -7.36 -14.13
CA GLY A 172 10.04 -6.32 -13.09
C GLY A 172 9.17 -6.52 -11.84
N GLY A 173 8.28 -7.52 -11.85
CA GLY A 173 7.43 -7.84 -10.72
C GLY A 173 8.09 -8.78 -9.71
N TYR A 174 7.38 -9.02 -8.60
CA TYR A 174 7.86 -9.86 -7.51
C TYR A 174 7.33 -11.28 -7.62
N ALA A 175 8.19 -12.27 -7.32
CA ALA A 175 7.81 -13.68 -7.23
C ALA A 175 7.29 -14.03 -5.83
N LYS A 176 7.74 -13.31 -4.80
CA LYS A 176 7.35 -13.53 -3.41
C LYS A 176 7.36 -12.21 -2.65
N VAL A 177 6.40 -12.05 -1.73
CA VAL A 177 6.41 -11.00 -0.71
C VAL A 177 6.22 -11.63 0.65
N ILE A 178 7.04 -11.23 1.62
CA ILE A 178 6.86 -11.53 3.04
C ILE A 178 6.37 -10.23 3.69
N SER A 179 5.18 -10.26 4.31
CA SER A 179 4.59 -9.09 4.93
C SER A 179 4.25 -9.34 6.40
N TRP A 180 4.50 -8.34 7.23
CA TRP A 180 4.17 -8.31 8.66
C TRP A 180 2.85 -7.57 8.82
N LEU A 181 1.79 -8.31 9.02
CA LEU A 181 0.43 -7.79 9.17
C LEU A 181 0.11 -7.67 10.65
N ASP A 182 -0.12 -6.45 11.11
CA ASP A 182 -0.47 -6.17 12.49
C ASP A 182 -1.73 -6.92 12.92
N LYS A 183 -1.67 -7.62 14.05
CA LYS A 183 -2.79 -8.45 14.51
C LYS A 183 -4.01 -7.64 14.95
N GLU A 184 -3.79 -6.41 15.36
CA GLU A 184 -4.82 -5.53 15.85
C GLU A 184 -5.56 -4.81 14.70
N SER A 185 -4.81 -4.12 13.84
CA SER A 185 -5.36 -3.35 12.71
C SER A 185 -5.51 -4.16 11.43
N GLY A 186 -4.74 -5.23 11.29
CA GLY A 186 -4.60 -6.00 10.05
C GLY A 186 -3.67 -5.35 9.02
N GLY A 187 -3.34 -4.07 9.16
CA GLY A 187 -2.51 -3.34 8.19
C GLY A 187 -1.06 -3.82 8.14
N PRO A 188 -0.37 -3.66 6.99
CA PRO A 188 1.04 -4.01 6.88
C PRO A 188 1.91 -3.03 7.67
N LEU A 189 2.79 -3.54 8.53
CA LEU A 189 3.83 -2.78 9.24
C LEU A 189 5.14 -2.74 8.45
N LYS A 190 5.42 -3.83 7.74
CA LYS A 190 6.60 -4.05 6.91
C LYS A 190 6.26 -5.04 5.81
N ALA A 191 6.95 -4.94 4.67
CA ALA A 191 6.97 -5.99 3.66
C ALA A 191 8.34 -6.07 2.98
N GLU A 192 8.73 -7.26 2.56
CA GLU A 192 9.94 -7.54 1.80
C GLU A 192 9.57 -8.27 0.52
N ALA A 193 9.98 -7.70 -0.63
CA ALA A 193 9.72 -8.28 -1.93
C ALA A 193 10.95 -8.96 -2.50
N PHE A 194 10.73 -10.12 -3.15
CA PHE A 194 11.76 -10.97 -3.72
C PHE A 194 11.50 -11.21 -5.20
N ASP A 195 12.55 -11.21 -5.98
CA ASP A 195 12.51 -11.56 -7.41
C ASP A 195 12.38 -13.09 -7.62
N ALA A 196 12.31 -13.49 -8.90
CA ALA A 196 12.22 -14.90 -9.29
C ALA A 196 13.47 -15.74 -8.93
N LYS A 197 14.60 -15.09 -8.63
CA LYS A 197 15.84 -15.75 -8.17
C LYS A 197 15.90 -15.85 -6.64
N GLY A 198 14.88 -15.36 -5.93
CA GLY A 198 14.85 -15.34 -4.48
C GLY A 198 15.70 -14.23 -3.84
N LYS A 199 16.21 -13.28 -4.64
CA LYS A 199 16.92 -12.11 -4.12
C LYS A 199 15.91 -11.09 -3.61
N ARG A 200 16.12 -10.55 -2.39
CA ARG A 200 15.32 -9.44 -1.87
C ARG A 200 15.65 -8.18 -2.68
N VAL A 201 14.63 -7.59 -3.28
CA VAL A 201 14.76 -6.45 -4.19
C VAL A 201 14.16 -5.17 -3.63
N LYS A 202 13.11 -5.27 -2.78
CA LYS A 202 12.51 -4.10 -2.14
C LYS A 202 12.14 -4.37 -0.68
N GLU A 203 12.11 -3.30 0.09
CA GLU A 203 11.64 -3.27 1.46
C GLU A 203 10.69 -2.09 1.65
N PHE A 204 9.51 -2.38 2.17
CA PHE A 204 8.49 -1.41 2.52
C PHE A 204 8.33 -1.35 4.04
N GLU A 205 8.17 -0.15 4.60
CA GLU A 205 7.89 0.05 6.01
C GLU A 205 6.87 1.16 6.24
N ILE A 206 5.94 0.92 7.16
CA ILE A 206 5.17 1.99 7.79
C ILE A 206 6.09 2.74 8.75
N GLY A 207 6.17 4.05 8.60
CA GLY A 207 6.94 4.91 9.48
C GLY A 207 6.12 5.32 10.70
N ARG A 208 5.66 6.57 10.71
CA ARG A 208 4.90 7.15 11.81
C ARG A 208 3.41 7.04 11.58
N VAL A 209 2.68 6.89 12.67
CA VAL A 209 1.23 7.11 12.73
C VAL A 209 0.93 8.30 13.64
N ARG A 210 -0.14 9.03 13.38
CA ARG A 210 -0.55 10.20 14.17
C ARG A 210 -2.02 10.09 14.51
N LYS A 211 -2.40 10.52 15.70
CA LYS A 211 -3.80 10.62 16.08
C LYS A 211 -4.36 11.97 15.60
N VAL A 212 -5.40 11.92 14.76
CA VAL A 212 -6.09 13.08 14.21
C VAL A 212 -7.58 12.89 14.50
N GLU A 213 -8.22 13.84 15.17
CA GLU A 213 -9.64 13.78 15.55
C GLU A 213 -10.05 12.48 16.26
N GLY A 214 -9.15 11.95 17.08
CA GLY A 214 -9.39 10.71 17.83
C GLY A 214 -9.04 9.42 17.09
N GLU A 215 -8.74 9.46 15.78
CA GLU A 215 -8.42 8.31 14.94
C GLU A 215 -6.93 8.25 14.59
N TRP A 216 -6.35 7.03 14.57
CA TRP A 216 -4.99 6.83 14.12
C TRP A 216 -4.91 6.87 12.60
N GLN A 217 -4.03 7.72 12.07
CA GLN A 217 -3.79 7.89 10.65
C GLN A 217 -2.32 7.68 10.32
N LEU A 218 -2.06 7.11 9.14
CA LEU A 218 -0.71 6.97 8.63
C LEU A 218 -0.13 8.36 8.32
N LYS A 219 1.00 8.67 8.94
CA LYS A 219 1.72 9.93 8.68
C LYS A 219 2.73 9.77 7.55
N ASP A 220 3.47 8.68 7.56
CA ASP A 220 4.44 8.39 6.49
C ASP A 220 4.68 6.89 6.30
N MET A 221 5.10 6.55 5.10
CA MET A 221 5.58 5.23 4.73
C MET A 221 6.80 5.36 3.83
N GLN A 222 7.64 4.33 3.84
CA GLN A 222 8.89 4.31 3.11
C GLN A 222 9.01 3.04 2.28
N ILE A 223 9.58 3.18 1.10
CA ILE A 223 10.04 2.05 0.29
C ILE A 223 11.51 2.24 -0.03
N ARG A 224 12.26 1.15 0.00
CA ARG A 224 13.67 1.10 -0.35
C ARG A 224 13.87 0.12 -1.49
N ASP A 225 14.49 0.57 -2.56
CA ASP A 225 15.00 -0.30 -3.60
C ASP A 225 16.38 -0.82 -3.20
N LEU A 226 16.52 -2.15 -3.07
CA LEU A 226 17.75 -2.79 -2.64
C LEU A 226 18.67 -3.14 -3.82
N VAL A 227 18.20 -2.96 -5.05
CA VAL A 227 18.99 -3.15 -6.27
C VAL A 227 19.75 -1.87 -6.58
N ASP A 228 19.04 -0.76 -6.63
CA ASP A 228 19.62 0.55 -6.94
C ASP A 228 20.17 1.26 -5.69
N GLY A 229 19.73 0.85 -4.50
CA GLY A 229 20.13 1.45 -3.22
C GLY A 229 19.45 2.78 -2.93
N SER A 230 18.38 3.08 -3.67
CA SER A 230 17.55 4.28 -3.48
C SER A 230 16.47 4.09 -2.41
N ARG A 231 15.83 5.19 -2.03
CA ARG A 231 14.79 5.20 -1.01
C ARG A 231 13.79 6.33 -1.25
N THR A 232 12.51 6.01 -1.23
CA THR A 232 11.43 7.01 -1.26
C THR A 232 10.61 6.97 0.01
N THR A 233 10.33 8.15 0.59
CA THR A 233 9.37 8.32 1.68
C THR A 233 8.17 9.09 1.15
N LEU A 234 6.96 8.58 1.37
CA LEU A 234 5.72 9.30 1.19
C LEU A 234 5.23 9.79 2.55
N GLU A 235 5.17 11.11 2.72
CA GLU A 235 4.65 11.76 3.92
C GLU A 235 3.33 12.44 3.60
N PHE A 236 2.28 12.16 4.40
CA PHE A 236 0.95 12.76 4.24
C PHE A 236 0.81 14.02 5.08
N ASP A 237 0.16 15.05 4.53
CA ASP A 237 -0.24 16.23 5.29
C ASP A 237 -1.58 15.96 5.98
N LEU A 238 -1.51 15.69 7.28
CA LEU A 238 -2.67 15.36 8.10
C LEU A 238 -3.32 16.60 8.76
N ARG A 239 -2.95 17.82 8.35
CA ARG A 239 -3.40 19.05 9.02
C ARG A 239 -4.81 19.49 8.68
N SER A 240 -5.38 19.03 7.57
CA SER A 240 -6.79 19.24 7.23
C SER A 240 -7.29 18.17 6.30
N ARG A 241 -8.49 17.66 6.54
CA ARG A 241 -9.25 16.92 5.55
C ARG A 241 -10.16 17.93 4.85
N ASP A 242 -9.84 18.29 3.65
CA ASP A 242 -10.81 18.92 2.77
C ASP A 242 -11.78 17.83 2.30
N LEU A 243 -12.89 17.70 3.03
CA LEU A 243 -14.02 16.89 2.60
C LEU A 243 -14.66 17.65 1.44
N GLU A 244 -14.51 17.16 0.22
CA GLU A 244 -15.39 17.64 -0.85
C GLU A 244 -16.84 17.30 -0.48
N PRO A 245 -17.76 18.28 -0.46
CA PRO A 245 -19.16 17.97 -0.24
C PRO A 245 -19.65 17.04 -1.34
N ALA A 246 -20.30 15.93 -0.93
CA ALA A 246 -20.98 15.05 -1.87
C ALA A 246 -22.03 15.86 -2.62
N GLY A 247 -21.76 16.27 -3.86
CA GLY A 247 -22.78 16.96 -4.63
C GLY A 247 -22.35 17.97 -5.69
N ALA A 248 -21.12 17.98 -6.17
CA ALA A 248 -20.76 18.78 -7.35
C ALA A 248 -20.58 17.92 -8.60
N ALA A 249 -21.64 17.20 -9.01
CA ALA A 249 -21.78 16.73 -10.37
C ALA A 249 -22.52 17.83 -11.16
N ARG A 250 -21.82 18.55 -12.02
CA ARG A 250 -22.38 19.29 -13.15
C ARG A 250 -21.87 18.66 -14.43
#